data_a23771ba3c2c29b39183ec5662049785
#
_entry.id   a23771ba3c2c29b39183ec5662049785
#
_cell.length_a   1.000
_cell.length_b   1.000
_cell.length_c   1.000
_cell.angle_alpha   90.00
_cell.angle_beta   90.00
_cell.angle_gamma   90.00
#
_symmetry.space_group_name_H-M   'P 1'
#
loop_
_entity.id
_entity.type
_entity.pdbx_description
1 polymer ?
#
loop_
_entity_poly.entity_id
_entity_poly.type
_entity_poly.pdbx_seq_one_letter_code
_entity_poly.pdbx_strand_id
1 'polypeptide(L)'
;MAKKFDAEAHIVGLNTLRYQLAKTPFTRDTIREGFKSCGIPSNLLFWSVFYNSGLIQQIGEDLYCFNDPTKPIHFLKLDRIYREYQEKVSMYHNKWYDKKRRKDIFKRSDIQAAIKLLNDNGLDVVIRVQKICPDL
;
A
#
# COMPACT_ATOMS: atom_id res chain seq x y z
N MET A 1 10.35 11.07 -9.72
CA MET A 1 10.10 12.07 -8.65
C MET A 1 8.73 11.82 -8.04
N ALA A 2 8.69 11.58 -6.74
CA ALA A 2 7.41 11.37 -6.08
C ALA A 2 6.60 12.67 -6.07
N LYS A 3 5.39 12.62 -6.59
CA LYS A 3 4.48 13.77 -6.50
C LYS A 3 4.10 13.97 -5.04
N LYS A 4 4.28 15.18 -4.55
CA LYS A 4 3.69 15.55 -3.25
C LYS A 4 2.18 15.60 -3.40
N PHE A 5 1.47 14.99 -2.46
CA PHE A 5 0.03 15.11 -2.44
C PHE A 5 -0.36 16.54 -2.06
N ASP A 6 -1.16 17.16 -2.89
CA ASP A 6 -1.76 18.45 -2.56
C ASP A 6 -2.96 18.19 -1.64
N ALA A 7 -2.69 18.15 -0.35
CA ALA A 7 -3.71 17.83 0.64
C ALA A 7 -4.85 18.84 0.65
N GLU A 8 -4.57 20.12 0.35
CA GLU A 8 -5.62 21.16 0.31
C GLU A 8 -6.60 20.90 -0.83
N ALA A 9 -6.09 20.64 -2.04
CA ALA A 9 -6.94 20.33 -3.18
C ALA A 9 -7.71 19.02 -2.96
N HIS A 10 -7.06 18.03 -2.39
CA HIS A 10 -7.66 16.72 -2.15
C HIS A 10 -8.73 16.79 -1.05
N ILE A 11 -8.56 17.61 0.00
CA ILE A 11 -9.59 17.74 1.04
C ILE A 11 -10.86 18.37 0.49
N VAL A 12 -10.72 19.35 -0.40
CA VAL A 12 -11.90 19.97 -1.05
C VAL A 12 -12.61 18.93 -1.92
N GLY A 13 -11.86 18.18 -2.74
CA GLY A 13 -12.42 17.11 -3.59
C GLY A 13 -13.10 16.03 -2.78
N LEU A 14 -12.45 15.58 -1.69
CA LEU A 14 -12.98 14.54 -0.84
C LEU A 14 -14.26 14.99 -0.11
N ASN A 15 -14.30 16.22 0.39
CA ASN A 15 -15.50 16.77 1.02
C ASN A 15 -16.64 16.97 0.02
N THR A 16 -16.34 17.34 -1.21
CA THR A 16 -17.33 17.40 -2.28
C THR A 16 -17.93 16.01 -2.54
N LEU A 17 -17.08 15.00 -2.64
CA LEU A 17 -17.51 13.62 -2.83
C LEU A 17 -18.37 13.14 -1.66
N ARG A 18 -17.95 13.41 -0.43
CA ARG A 18 -18.71 13.11 0.78
C ARG A 18 -20.09 13.77 0.75
N TYR A 19 -20.14 15.03 0.37
CA TYR A 19 -21.40 15.78 0.28
C TYR A 19 -22.32 15.18 -0.78
N GLN A 20 -21.77 14.84 -1.94
CA GLN A 20 -22.55 14.24 -3.04
C GLN A 20 -23.13 12.88 -2.67
N LEU A 21 -22.35 12.04 -2.01
CA LEU A 21 -22.78 10.72 -1.57
C LEU A 21 -23.64 10.78 -0.33
N ALA A 22 -23.32 11.71 0.58
CA ALA A 22 -24.06 11.93 1.85
C ALA A 22 -24.39 10.59 2.54
N LYS A 23 -25.69 10.30 2.72
CA LYS A 23 -26.17 9.05 3.31
C LYS A 23 -26.39 7.93 2.29
N THR A 24 -26.12 8.21 1.00
CA THR A 24 -26.32 7.22 -0.06
C THR A 24 -25.26 6.13 0.04
N PRO A 25 -25.65 4.85 0.12
CA PRO A 25 -24.67 3.76 0.07
C PRO A 25 -23.95 3.72 -1.28
N PHE A 26 -22.67 3.32 -1.25
CA PHE A 26 -21.86 3.23 -2.46
C PHE A 26 -21.04 1.95 -2.44
N THR A 27 -20.67 1.48 -3.63
CA THR A 27 -19.75 0.35 -3.78
C THR A 27 -18.31 0.83 -3.72
N ARG A 28 -17.38 -0.10 -3.52
CA ARG A 28 -15.95 0.20 -3.56
C ARG A 28 -15.53 0.82 -4.89
N ASP A 29 -16.06 0.31 -5.99
CA ASP A 29 -15.74 0.85 -7.32
C ASP A 29 -16.22 2.28 -7.50
N THR A 30 -17.41 2.60 -7.02
CA THR A 30 -17.96 3.97 -7.08
C THR A 30 -17.07 4.95 -6.32
N ILE A 31 -16.65 4.62 -5.11
CA ILE A 31 -15.81 5.53 -4.32
C ILE A 31 -14.39 5.65 -4.92
N ARG A 32 -13.85 4.57 -5.49
CA ARG A 32 -12.55 4.61 -6.16
C ARG A 32 -12.57 5.50 -7.39
N GLU A 33 -13.64 5.46 -8.18
CA GLU A 33 -13.83 6.40 -9.30
C GLU A 33 -13.91 7.85 -8.80
N GLY A 34 -14.58 8.07 -7.69
CA GLY A 34 -14.61 9.38 -7.03
C GLY A 34 -13.21 9.84 -6.62
N PHE A 35 -12.42 8.98 -6.01
CA PHE A 35 -11.03 9.28 -5.67
C PHE A 35 -10.22 9.65 -6.92
N LYS A 36 -10.34 8.89 -7.98
CA LYS A 36 -9.66 9.15 -9.23
C LYS A 36 -10.01 10.52 -9.81
N SER A 37 -11.27 10.90 -9.77
CA SER A 37 -11.73 12.21 -10.26
C SER A 37 -11.19 13.36 -9.44
N CYS A 38 -10.87 13.15 -8.16
CA CYS A 38 -10.29 14.14 -7.27
C CYS A 38 -8.75 14.15 -7.28
N GLY A 39 -8.11 13.28 -8.05
CA GLY A 39 -6.66 13.12 -8.03
C GLY A 39 -6.13 12.35 -6.83
N ILE A 40 -7.00 11.72 -6.05
CA ILE A 40 -6.65 10.91 -4.88
C ILE A 40 -6.26 9.49 -5.36
N PRO A 41 -5.27 8.83 -4.74
CA PRO A 41 -4.93 7.47 -5.11
C PRO A 41 -6.13 6.53 -5.03
N SER A 42 -6.31 5.68 -6.04
CA SER A 42 -7.46 4.77 -6.14
C SER A 42 -7.08 3.30 -6.09
N ASN A 43 -5.85 2.97 -5.70
CA ASN A 43 -5.39 1.58 -5.60
C ASN A 43 -5.91 0.90 -4.33
N LEU A 44 -5.74 -0.43 -4.26
CA LEU A 44 -6.24 -1.23 -3.14
C LEU A 44 -5.56 -0.88 -1.81
N LEU A 45 -4.29 -0.50 -1.85
CA LEU A 45 -3.55 -0.12 -0.64
C LEU A 45 -4.13 1.15 -0.03
N PHE A 46 -4.40 2.17 -0.85
CA PHE A 46 -5.04 3.39 -0.38
C PHE A 46 -6.45 3.11 0.14
N TRP A 47 -7.22 2.29 -0.56
CA TRP A 47 -8.54 1.86 -0.11
C TRP A 47 -8.48 1.26 1.29
N SER A 48 -7.53 0.36 1.55
CA SER A 48 -7.35 -0.27 2.84
C SER A 48 -7.09 0.75 3.95
N VAL A 49 -6.19 1.69 3.70
CA VAL A 49 -5.87 2.76 4.68
C VAL A 49 -7.09 3.65 4.92
N PHE A 50 -7.79 4.02 3.88
CA PHE A 50 -8.97 4.87 3.96
C PHE A 50 -10.09 4.18 4.74
N TYR A 51 -10.35 2.91 4.45
CA TYR A 51 -11.36 2.12 5.16
C TYR A 51 -11.02 2.01 6.65
N ASN A 52 -9.77 1.73 6.98
CA ASN A 52 -9.33 1.58 8.36
C ASN A 52 -9.27 2.91 9.12
N SER A 53 -9.38 4.04 8.43
CA SER A 53 -9.38 5.36 9.07
C SER A 53 -10.64 5.65 9.88
N GLY A 54 -11.72 4.90 9.65
CA GLY A 54 -12.98 5.09 10.34
C GLY A 54 -13.89 6.14 9.71
N LEU A 55 -13.57 6.67 8.53
CA LEU A 55 -14.43 7.63 7.83
C LEU A 55 -15.63 6.98 7.17
N ILE A 56 -15.51 5.71 6.83
CA ILE A 56 -16.59 4.93 6.21
C ILE A 56 -16.82 3.64 6.97
N GLN A 57 -17.98 3.04 6.76
CA GLN A 57 -18.31 1.72 7.32
C GLN A 57 -18.93 0.84 6.26
N GLN A 58 -18.72 -0.45 6.37
CA GLN A 58 -19.38 -1.43 5.54
C GLN A 58 -20.77 -1.74 6.10
N ILE A 59 -21.79 -1.64 5.26
CA ILE A 59 -23.19 -1.88 5.64
C ILE A 59 -23.80 -3.08 4.93
N GLY A 60 -23.06 -3.70 4.01
CA GLY A 60 -23.50 -4.88 3.27
C GLY A 60 -22.35 -5.43 2.45
N GLU A 61 -22.62 -6.46 1.64
CA GLU A 61 -21.62 -7.00 0.73
C GLU A 61 -21.29 -5.95 -0.34
N ASP A 62 -20.02 -5.50 -0.35
CA ASP A 62 -19.54 -4.41 -1.23
C ASP A 62 -20.44 -3.17 -1.17
N LEU A 63 -20.94 -2.85 0.01
CA LEU A 63 -21.79 -1.68 0.22
C LEU A 63 -21.31 -0.91 1.42
N TYR A 64 -21.02 0.37 1.24
CA TYR A 64 -20.38 1.23 2.23
C TYR A 64 -21.11 2.57 2.35
N CYS A 65 -20.93 3.24 3.46
CA CYS A 65 -21.40 4.63 3.63
C CYS A 65 -20.45 5.41 4.54
N PHE A 66 -20.53 6.75 4.46
CA PHE A 66 -19.79 7.59 5.38
C PHE A 66 -20.39 7.54 6.78
N ASN A 67 -19.52 7.47 7.80
CA ASN A 67 -19.94 7.39 9.19
C ASN A 67 -20.63 8.69 9.66
N ASP A 68 -20.04 9.83 9.28
CA ASP A 68 -20.56 11.15 9.66
C ASP A 68 -20.84 11.99 8.40
N PRO A 69 -21.89 11.68 7.63
CA PRO A 69 -22.10 12.33 6.33
C PRO A 69 -22.42 13.83 6.43
N THR A 70 -22.80 14.31 7.61
CA THR A 70 -23.10 15.74 7.83
C THR A 70 -21.88 16.55 8.26
N LYS A 71 -20.80 15.90 8.67
CA LYS A 71 -19.58 16.57 9.15
C LYS A 71 -18.53 16.58 8.05
N PRO A 72 -17.85 17.72 7.81
CA PRO A 72 -16.76 17.77 6.87
C PRO A 72 -15.57 16.93 7.37
N ILE A 73 -14.84 16.35 6.42
CA ILE A 73 -13.62 15.63 6.73
C ILE A 73 -12.53 16.65 7.05
N HIS A 74 -11.89 16.48 8.21
CA HIS A 74 -10.87 17.42 8.66
C HIS A 74 -9.56 17.20 7.90
N PHE A 75 -8.87 18.30 7.58
CA PHE A 75 -7.58 18.27 6.89
C PHE A 75 -6.56 17.36 7.58
N LEU A 76 -6.45 17.45 8.91
CA LEU A 76 -5.50 16.61 9.67
C LEU A 76 -5.80 15.12 9.55
N LYS A 77 -7.07 14.76 9.41
CA LYS A 77 -7.46 13.38 9.20
C LYS A 77 -6.96 12.87 7.85
N LEU A 78 -7.14 13.65 6.80
CA LEU A 78 -6.66 13.31 5.47
C LEU A 78 -5.13 13.25 5.42
N ASP A 79 -4.45 14.18 6.06
CA ASP A 79 -2.98 14.18 6.15
C ASP A 79 -2.47 12.91 6.82
N ARG A 80 -3.11 12.47 7.90
CA ARG A 80 -2.78 11.22 8.58
C ARG A 80 -2.97 10.01 7.66
N ILE A 81 -4.06 9.98 6.89
CA ILE A 81 -4.33 8.91 5.92
C ILE A 81 -3.21 8.85 4.88
N TYR A 82 -2.80 9.98 4.34
CA TYR A 82 -1.73 10.05 3.36
C TYR A 82 -0.38 9.60 3.93
N ARG A 83 -0.04 10.00 5.13
CA ARG A 83 1.19 9.58 5.81
C ARG A 83 1.22 8.08 6.00
N GLU A 84 0.13 7.51 6.49
CA GLU A 84 0.01 6.07 6.69
C GLU A 84 0.10 5.32 5.35
N TYR A 85 -0.53 5.84 4.32
CA TYR A 85 -0.43 5.28 2.98
C TYR A 85 1.00 5.30 2.46
N GLN A 86 1.71 6.43 2.59
CA GLN A 86 3.09 6.56 2.15
C GLN A 86 4.02 5.63 2.92
N GLU A 87 3.83 5.46 4.21
CA GLU A 87 4.60 4.51 5.02
C GLU A 87 4.41 3.08 4.54
N LYS A 88 3.18 2.69 4.24
CA LYS A 88 2.89 1.36 3.71
C LYS A 88 3.50 1.13 2.33
N VAL A 89 3.41 2.11 1.45
CA VAL A 89 4.05 2.05 0.13
C VAL A 89 5.56 1.87 0.27
N SER A 90 6.20 2.65 1.12
CA SER A 90 7.65 2.55 1.37
C SER A 90 8.02 1.19 1.93
N MET A 91 7.23 0.66 2.85
CA MET A 91 7.47 -0.64 3.46
C MET A 91 7.41 -1.77 2.42
N TYR A 92 6.39 -1.78 1.55
CA TYR A 92 6.28 -2.76 0.47
C TYR A 92 7.42 -2.62 -0.53
N HIS A 93 7.80 -1.40 -0.88
CA HIS A 93 8.88 -1.12 -1.80
C HIS A 93 10.22 -1.62 -1.26
N ASN A 94 10.51 -1.36 0.00
CA ASN A 94 11.72 -1.83 0.68
C ASN A 94 11.80 -3.35 0.74
N LYS A 95 10.70 -4.02 1.06
CA LYS A 95 10.62 -5.48 1.06
C LYS A 95 10.94 -6.06 -0.33
N TRP A 96 10.39 -5.45 -1.36
CA TRP A 96 10.62 -5.89 -2.73
C TRP A 96 12.10 -5.74 -3.12
N TYR A 97 12.72 -4.59 -2.80
CA TYR A 97 14.14 -4.35 -3.08
C TYR A 97 15.05 -5.30 -2.33
N ASP A 98 14.80 -5.55 -1.07
CA ASP A 98 15.57 -6.49 -0.28
C ASP A 98 15.52 -7.90 -0.86
N LYS A 99 14.34 -8.34 -1.25
CA LYS A 99 14.15 -9.64 -1.87
C LYS A 99 14.92 -9.75 -3.18
N LYS A 100 14.84 -8.73 -4.02
CA LYS A 100 15.57 -8.69 -5.30
C LYS A 100 17.07 -8.70 -5.08
N ARG A 101 17.58 -7.89 -4.15
CA ARG A 101 19.00 -7.81 -3.83
C ARG A 101 19.55 -9.15 -3.38
N ARG A 102 18.84 -9.87 -2.53
CA ARG A 102 19.25 -11.20 -2.06
C ARG A 102 19.31 -12.20 -3.19
N LYS A 103 18.36 -12.19 -4.11
CA LYS A 103 18.38 -13.03 -5.31
C LYS A 103 19.59 -12.72 -6.19
N ASP A 104 19.91 -11.46 -6.39
CA ASP A 104 21.04 -11.03 -7.21
C ASP A 104 22.38 -11.47 -6.61
N ILE A 105 22.52 -11.44 -5.28
CA ILE A 105 23.70 -11.94 -4.57
C ILE A 105 23.91 -13.43 -4.86
N PHE A 106 22.85 -14.24 -4.82
CA PHE A 106 22.96 -15.68 -5.10
C PHE A 106 23.31 -15.99 -6.55
N LYS A 107 23.07 -15.09 -7.46
CA LYS A 107 23.41 -15.25 -8.89
C LYS A 107 24.83 -14.82 -9.21
N ARG A 108 25.54 -14.19 -8.29
CA ARG A 108 26.90 -13.74 -8.55
C ARG A 108 27.83 -14.92 -8.75
N SER A 109 28.69 -14.81 -9.75
CA SER A 109 29.60 -15.89 -10.15
C SER A 109 30.59 -16.26 -9.05
N ASP A 110 31.02 -15.32 -8.22
CA ASP A 110 31.93 -15.57 -7.10
C ASP A 110 31.31 -16.46 -6.03
N ILE A 111 30.02 -16.27 -5.73
CA ILE A 111 29.28 -17.10 -4.78
C ILE A 111 29.04 -18.49 -5.36
N GLN A 112 28.68 -18.60 -6.62
CA GLN A 112 28.50 -19.89 -7.31
C GLN A 112 29.80 -20.69 -7.35
N ALA A 113 30.92 -20.01 -7.61
CA ALA A 113 32.24 -20.65 -7.61
C ALA A 113 32.61 -21.16 -6.21
N ALA A 114 32.33 -20.41 -5.16
CA ALA A 114 32.57 -20.82 -3.77
C ALA A 114 31.76 -22.06 -3.40
N ILE A 115 30.48 -22.11 -3.77
CA ILE A 115 29.62 -23.27 -3.52
C ILE A 115 30.14 -24.50 -4.24
N LYS A 116 30.54 -24.34 -5.49
CA LYS A 116 31.11 -25.45 -6.29
C LYS A 116 32.39 -25.98 -5.68
N LEU A 117 33.29 -25.10 -5.24
CA LEU A 117 34.55 -25.50 -4.59
C LEU A 117 34.29 -26.32 -3.33
N LEU A 118 33.36 -25.92 -2.51
CA LEU A 118 32.98 -26.62 -1.27
C LEU A 118 32.38 -27.99 -1.60
N ASN A 119 31.55 -28.10 -2.60
CA ASN A 119 30.95 -29.37 -3.03
C ASN A 119 32.00 -30.31 -3.59
N ASP A 120 32.96 -29.82 -4.38
CA ASP A 120 34.03 -30.60 -4.95
C ASP A 120 34.97 -31.19 -3.89
N ASN A 121 35.04 -30.57 -2.72
CA ASN A 121 35.83 -31.06 -1.59
C ASN A 121 35.04 -31.96 -0.62
N GLY A 122 33.91 -32.50 -1.08
CA GLY A 122 33.10 -33.43 -0.31
C GLY A 122 32.16 -32.79 0.71
N LEU A 123 32.04 -31.46 0.70
CA LEU A 123 31.12 -30.76 1.54
C LEU A 123 29.80 -30.56 0.77
N ASP A 124 28.72 -31.00 1.38
CA ASP A 124 27.40 -30.90 0.78
C ASP A 124 26.78 -29.57 1.19
N VAL A 125 26.98 -28.53 0.37
CA VAL A 125 26.51 -27.18 0.66
C VAL A 125 25.21 -26.94 -0.07
N VAL A 126 24.14 -26.76 0.69
CA VAL A 126 22.83 -26.37 0.18
C VAL A 126 22.44 -25.04 0.81
N ILE A 127 22.30 -24.00 -0.02
CA ILE A 127 21.84 -22.69 0.42
C ILE A 127 20.35 -22.60 0.16
N ARG A 128 19.56 -22.42 1.24
CA ARG A 128 18.12 -22.26 1.16
C ARG A 128 17.78 -20.80 1.37
N VAL A 129 17.22 -20.16 0.34
CA VAL A 129 16.86 -18.74 0.37
C VAL A 129 15.87 -18.44 1.51
N GLN A 130 14.95 -19.36 1.80
CA GLN A 130 13.98 -19.21 2.87
C GLN A 130 14.61 -19.10 4.27
N LYS A 131 15.77 -19.71 4.49
CA LYS A 131 16.51 -19.57 5.76
C LYS A 131 17.23 -18.23 5.86
N ILE A 132 17.59 -17.64 4.74
CA ILE A 132 18.26 -16.34 4.68
C ILE A 132 17.25 -15.22 4.80
N CYS A 133 16.01 -15.45 4.35
CA CYS A 133 14.92 -14.48 4.33
C CYS A 133 13.70 -15.05 5.07
N PRO A 134 13.79 -15.33 6.37
CA PRO A 134 12.72 -16.04 7.08
C PRO A 134 11.41 -15.26 7.18
N ASP A 135 11.47 -13.93 7.09
CA ASP A 135 10.31 -13.07 7.32
C ASP A 135 9.66 -12.55 6.03
N LEU A 136 9.95 -13.17 4.92
CA LEU A 136 9.40 -12.76 3.63
C LEU A 136 8.19 -13.57 3.21
#